data_4a6da81701208a38c242190e4813437e
#
_entry.id   4a6da81701208a38c242190e4813437e
#
_cell.length_a   1.000
_cell.length_b   1.000
_cell.length_c   1.000
_cell.angle_alpha   90.00
_cell.angle_beta   90.00
_cell.angle_gamma   90.00
#
_symmetry.space_group_name_H-M   'P 1'
#
loop_
_entity.id
_entity.type
_entity.pdbx_description
1 polymer ?
#
loop_
_entity_poly.entity_id
_entity_poly.type
_entity_poly.pdbx_seq_one_letter_code
_entity_poly.pdbx_strand_id
1 'polypeptide(L)'
;AKNIILFGVIKDLKTNVIARSLEIDESIYDREILFNRLMTGEALLIRNEINKKFIKDGLGEGFSSAFMRTAKFPGAVGLDILDTQEKYLEEIASLVYTLTPMSSRGVPLWLDIVDKDVKITDEILTTLLEEYLDRDVYERFFISERDKRTL
;
A
#
# COMPACT_ATOMS: atom_id res chain seq x y z
N ALA A 1 -10.77 23.11 17.46
CA ALA A 1 -10.83 21.95 16.55
C ALA A 1 -9.90 20.88 17.08
N LYS A 2 -10.32 19.60 17.13
CA LYS A 2 -9.41 18.49 17.48
C LYS A 2 -8.47 18.31 16.29
N ASN A 3 -7.17 18.39 16.52
CA ASN A 3 -6.18 18.03 15.50
C ASN A 3 -6.19 16.52 15.30
N ILE A 4 -6.81 16.06 14.22
CA ILE A 4 -6.81 14.66 13.83
C ILE A 4 -5.64 14.47 12.88
N ILE A 5 -4.74 13.54 13.19
CA ILE A 5 -3.65 13.13 12.30
C ILE A 5 -4.21 12.04 11.39
N LEU A 6 -4.08 12.25 10.09
CA LEU A 6 -4.50 11.29 9.07
C LEU A 6 -3.27 10.76 8.34
N PHE A 7 -3.13 9.44 8.29
CA PHE A 7 -2.06 8.79 7.53
C PHE A 7 -2.55 7.50 6.87
N GLY A 8 -1.89 7.13 5.79
CA GLY A 8 -2.13 5.89 5.07
C GLY A 8 -1.00 4.89 5.26
N VAL A 9 -1.32 3.60 5.37
CA VAL A 9 -0.34 2.52 5.38
C VAL A 9 -0.47 1.73 4.08
N ILE A 10 0.62 1.63 3.33
CA ILE A 10 0.69 0.96 2.03
C ILE A 10 1.46 -0.34 2.19
N LYS A 11 0.78 -1.46 2.08
CA LYS A 11 1.38 -2.80 2.23
C LYS A 11 2.02 -3.36 0.97
N ASP A 12 1.61 -2.90 -0.21
CA ASP A 12 2.17 -3.32 -1.51
C ASP A 12 2.63 -2.08 -2.29
N LEU A 13 3.95 -1.84 -2.26
CA LEU A 13 4.58 -0.65 -2.84
C LEU A 13 4.71 -0.77 -4.36
N LYS A 14 3.58 -0.70 -5.06
CA LYS A 14 3.53 -0.56 -6.53
C LYS A 14 3.62 0.90 -6.98
N THR A 15 4.26 1.72 -6.18
CA THR A 15 4.63 3.09 -6.49
C THR A 15 6.04 3.16 -7.05
N ASN A 16 6.40 4.27 -7.65
CA ASN A 16 7.73 4.55 -8.20
C ASN A 16 8.24 5.92 -7.70
N VAL A 17 7.90 6.27 -6.47
CA VAL A 17 8.27 7.55 -5.84
C VAL A 17 9.78 7.69 -5.71
N ILE A 18 10.47 6.61 -5.32
CA ILE A 18 11.93 6.59 -5.16
C ILE A 18 12.59 6.72 -6.53
N ALA A 19 12.13 5.93 -7.51
CA ALA A 19 12.67 6.00 -8.88
C ALA A 19 12.58 7.40 -9.46
N ARG A 20 11.43 8.06 -9.29
CA ARG A 20 11.25 9.46 -9.72
C ARG A 20 12.11 10.44 -8.95
N SER A 21 12.26 10.26 -7.65
CA SER A 21 13.09 11.15 -6.82
C SER A 21 14.58 11.05 -7.15
N LEU A 22 15.02 9.89 -7.63
CA LEU A 22 16.40 9.62 -8.04
C LEU A 22 16.63 9.78 -9.54
N GLU A 23 15.59 10.15 -10.31
CA GLU A 23 15.64 10.30 -11.76
C GLU A 23 16.15 9.04 -12.50
N ILE A 24 15.78 7.87 -11.98
CA ILE A 24 16.06 6.57 -12.60
C ILE A 24 14.83 6.02 -13.33
N ASP A 25 14.93 4.82 -13.90
CA ASP A 25 13.86 4.19 -14.66
C ASP A 25 12.56 4.06 -13.82
N GLU A 26 11.52 4.77 -14.24
CA GLU A 26 10.22 4.80 -13.58
C GLU A 26 9.43 3.47 -13.74
N SER A 27 9.90 2.53 -14.51
CA SER A 27 9.28 1.18 -14.61
C SER A 27 9.54 0.33 -13.37
N ILE A 28 10.52 0.70 -12.54
CA ILE A 28 10.92 -0.02 -11.34
C ILE A 28 10.02 0.42 -10.17
N TYR A 29 9.40 -0.53 -9.50
CA TYR A 29 8.58 -0.25 -8.33
C TYR A 29 9.43 -0.06 -7.06
N ASP A 30 8.96 0.79 -6.15
CA ASP A 30 9.62 1.06 -4.87
C ASP A 30 9.88 -0.22 -4.06
N ARG A 31 8.98 -1.21 -4.13
CA ARG A 31 9.17 -2.52 -3.48
C ARG A 31 10.41 -3.27 -4.00
N GLU A 32 10.75 -3.12 -5.28
CA GLU A 32 11.90 -3.79 -5.89
C GLU A 32 13.19 -3.11 -5.48
N ILE A 33 13.17 -1.78 -5.40
CA ILE A 33 14.31 -0.98 -4.94
C ILE A 33 14.62 -1.29 -3.47
N LEU A 34 13.58 -1.38 -2.64
CA LEU A 34 13.73 -1.48 -1.19
C LEU A 34 13.85 -2.90 -0.66
N PHE A 35 13.55 -3.92 -1.48
CA PHE A 35 13.60 -5.30 -1.03
C PHE A 35 14.97 -5.67 -0.48
N ASN A 36 15.02 -6.06 0.78
CA ASN A 36 16.23 -6.40 1.53
C ASN A 36 17.31 -5.30 1.57
N ARG A 37 16.93 -4.03 1.39
CA ARG A 37 17.85 -2.88 1.48
C ARG A 37 17.81 -2.18 2.82
N LEU A 38 16.66 -2.20 3.47
CA LEU A 38 16.51 -1.60 4.79
C LEU A 38 16.74 -2.64 5.88
N MET A 39 17.40 -2.25 6.95
CA MET A 39 17.43 -3.01 8.20
C MET A 39 16.08 -2.93 8.91
N THR A 40 15.77 -3.90 9.76
CA THR A 40 14.53 -3.86 10.55
C THR A 40 14.54 -2.64 11.48
N GLY A 41 13.49 -1.84 11.42
CA GLY A 41 13.39 -0.57 12.12
C GLY A 41 13.96 0.64 11.36
N GLU A 42 14.61 0.41 10.22
CA GLU A 42 15.10 1.48 9.37
C GLU A 42 14.01 2.03 8.46
N ALA A 43 14.01 3.35 8.26
CA ALA A 43 13.07 4.05 7.41
C ALA A 43 13.77 5.03 6.47
N LEU A 44 13.30 5.08 5.22
CA LEU A 44 13.64 6.10 4.23
C LEU A 44 12.50 7.13 4.19
N LEU A 45 12.81 8.39 4.50
CA LEU A 45 11.84 9.49 4.48
C LEU A 45 11.96 10.26 3.15
N ILE A 46 10.84 10.44 2.47
CA ILE A 46 10.72 11.26 1.27
C ILE A 46 9.76 12.40 1.57
N ARG A 47 10.33 13.57 1.81
CA ARG A 47 9.58 14.77 2.16
C ARG A 47 8.89 15.37 0.93
N ASN A 48 7.86 16.16 1.15
CA ASN A 48 7.03 16.74 0.10
C ASN A 48 7.82 17.44 -1.01
N GLU A 49 8.90 18.10 -0.68
CA GLU A 49 9.76 18.86 -1.64
C GLU A 49 10.25 17.99 -2.81
N ILE A 50 10.49 16.70 -2.56
CA ILE A 50 10.97 15.72 -3.54
C ILE A 50 9.93 14.64 -3.88
N ASN A 51 8.86 14.55 -3.11
CA ASN A 51 7.81 13.57 -3.31
C ASN A 51 6.81 14.05 -4.37
N LYS A 52 6.96 13.56 -5.59
CA LYS A 52 6.09 13.92 -6.73
C LYS A 52 4.81 13.06 -6.82
N LYS A 53 4.41 12.42 -5.72
CA LYS A 53 3.19 11.64 -5.65
C LYS A 53 1.98 12.58 -5.71
N PHE A 54 1.03 12.31 -6.59
CA PHE A 54 -0.22 13.08 -6.77
C PHE A 54 -0.12 14.54 -7.26
N ILE A 55 1.05 15.04 -7.65
CA ILE A 55 1.20 16.41 -8.17
C ILE A 55 0.55 16.59 -9.56
N LYS A 56 0.28 15.53 -10.30
CA LYS A 56 -0.16 15.61 -11.70
C LYS A 56 -1.49 16.32 -11.94
N ASP A 57 -2.39 16.38 -10.96
CA ASP A 57 -3.78 16.78 -11.19
C ASP A 57 -4.16 18.13 -10.55
N GLY A 58 -3.21 18.90 -10.05
CA GLY A 58 -3.49 20.19 -9.43
C GLY A 58 -4.39 20.11 -8.17
N LEU A 59 -4.58 18.93 -7.65
CA LEU A 59 -5.38 18.65 -6.45
C LEU A 59 -4.56 18.91 -5.18
N GLY A 60 -4.07 20.11 -5.05
CA GLY A 60 -3.75 20.76 -3.79
C GLY A 60 -2.50 20.24 -3.08
N GLU A 61 -2.67 19.68 -1.94
CA GLU A 61 -1.61 19.42 -0.97
C GLU A 61 -0.82 18.16 -1.32
N GLY A 62 0.51 18.27 -1.26
CA GLY A 62 1.42 17.16 -1.45
C GLY A 62 1.39 16.17 -0.28
N PHE A 63 2.13 15.10 -0.42
CA PHE A 63 2.32 14.10 0.60
C PHE A 63 3.79 13.98 0.96
N SER A 64 4.08 13.73 2.23
CA SER A 64 5.35 13.19 2.69
C SER A 64 5.19 11.70 2.91
N SER A 65 6.17 10.91 2.52
CA SER A 65 6.14 9.45 2.60
C SER A 65 7.32 8.93 3.43
N ALA A 66 7.08 7.84 4.15
CA ALA A 66 8.13 7.02 4.73
C ALA A 66 8.03 5.61 4.19
N PHE A 67 9.16 5.02 3.83
CA PHE A 67 9.28 3.62 3.46
C PHE A 67 10.11 2.94 4.54
N MET A 68 9.54 1.95 5.23
CA MET A 68 10.21 1.36 6.39
C MET A 68 10.09 -0.15 6.42
N ARG A 69 11.11 -0.81 6.96
CA ARG A 69 11.07 -2.22 7.27
C ARG A 69 10.70 -2.44 8.72
N THR A 70 9.48 -2.92 8.95
CA THR A 70 8.87 -3.04 10.28
C THR A 70 8.99 -4.44 10.90
N ALA A 71 9.36 -5.46 10.12
CA ALA A 71 9.38 -6.85 10.56
C ALA A 71 10.60 -7.62 10.01
N LYS A 72 10.72 -8.90 10.34
CA LYS A 72 11.73 -9.79 9.76
C LYS A 72 11.58 -10.00 8.26
N PHE A 73 10.35 -9.88 7.76
CA PHE A 73 10.09 -9.90 6.31
C PHE A 73 10.92 -8.82 5.61
N PRO A 74 11.63 -9.14 4.51
CA PRO A 74 12.57 -8.21 3.87
C PRO A 74 11.92 -7.09 3.06
N GLY A 75 10.61 -7.12 2.86
CA GLY A 75 9.87 -6.06 2.20
C GLY A 75 9.64 -4.86 3.10
N ALA A 76 9.53 -3.68 2.50
CA ALA A 76 9.15 -2.45 3.18
C ALA A 76 7.64 -2.20 3.07
N VAL A 77 7.10 -1.46 4.02
CA VAL A 77 5.77 -0.84 3.96
C VAL A 77 5.92 0.66 3.76
N GLY A 78 4.94 1.28 3.11
CA GLY A 78 4.88 2.72 2.93
C GLY A 78 3.94 3.37 3.93
N LEU A 79 4.28 4.58 4.32
CA LEU A 79 3.43 5.48 5.09
C LEU A 79 3.29 6.77 4.30
N ASP A 80 2.07 7.24 4.12
CA ASP A 80 1.79 8.55 3.54
C ASP A 80 1.10 9.44 4.56
N ILE A 81 1.54 10.67 4.65
CA ILE A 81 0.92 11.68 5.49
C ILE A 81 0.78 12.98 4.69
N LEU A 82 -0.27 13.75 4.98
CA LEU A 82 -0.44 15.07 4.37
C LEU A 82 0.75 15.98 4.70
N ASP A 83 1.17 16.80 3.75
CA ASP A 83 2.27 17.76 3.91
C ASP A 83 2.08 18.66 5.13
N THR A 84 0.88 19.16 5.35
CA THR A 84 0.52 19.98 6.53
C THR A 84 0.75 19.26 7.86
N GLN A 85 0.88 17.94 7.82
CA GLN A 85 1.10 17.08 9.00
C GLN A 85 2.49 16.40 9.00
N GLU A 86 3.39 16.74 8.07
CA GLU A 86 4.71 16.13 7.89
C GLU A 86 5.50 16.01 9.18
N LYS A 87 5.40 16.99 10.07
CA LYS A 87 6.09 16.99 11.38
C LYS A 87 5.78 15.76 12.26
N TYR A 88 4.69 15.06 11.99
CA TYR A 88 4.30 13.84 12.72
C TYR A 88 4.77 12.56 12.04
N LEU A 89 5.41 12.63 10.86
CA LEU A 89 5.77 11.45 10.07
C LEU A 89 6.66 10.48 10.84
N GLU A 90 7.68 10.97 11.53
CA GLU A 90 8.61 10.14 12.30
C GLU A 90 7.94 9.51 13.52
N GLU A 91 7.04 10.25 14.18
CA GLU A 91 6.26 9.75 15.31
C GLU A 91 5.30 8.64 14.88
N ILE A 92 4.60 8.84 13.75
CA ILE A 92 3.71 7.83 13.17
C ILE A 92 4.50 6.61 12.69
N ALA A 93 5.66 6.78 12.07
CA ALA A 93 6.53 5.68 11.68
C ALA A 93 6.94 4.84 12.89
N SER A 94 7.33 5.49 13.99
CA SER A 94 7.68 4.85 15.25
C SER A 94 6.49 4.10 15.87
N LEU A 95 5.29 4.68 15.80
CA LEU A 95 4.06 4.05 16.26
C LEU A 95 3.75 2.79 15.43
N VAL A 96 3.78 2.89 14.10
CA VAL A 96 3.55 1.77 13.18
C VAL A 96 4.56 0.66 13.43
N TYR A 97 5.84 0.97 13.61
CA TYR A 97 6.87 -0.01 13.95
C TYR A 97 6.55 -0.72 15.26
N THR A 98 6.23 0.02 16.30
CA THR A 98 5.93 -0.51 17.65
C THR A 98 4.72 -1.46 17.65
N LEU A 99 3.71 -1.15 16.84
CA LEU A 99 2.48 -1.94 16.74
C LEU A 99 2.57 -3.09 15.73
N THR A 100 3.72 -3.27 15.08
CA THR A 100 3.93 -4.33 14.08
C THR A 100 4.68 -5.51 14.70
N PRO A 101 4.08 -6.71 14.78
CA PRO A 101 4.78 -7.90 15.27
C PRO A 101 5.95 -8.27 14.36
N MET A 102 7.09 -8.62 14.95
CA MET A 102 8.33 -8.97 14.23
C MET A 102 8.18 -10.17 13.28
N SER A 103 7.23 -11.07 13.56
CA SER A 103 6.92 -12.25 12.74
C SER A 103 5.83 -12.00 11.70
N SER A 104 5.27 -10.78 11.64
CA SER A 104 4.23 -10.42 10.69
C SER A 104 4.79 -10.14 9.29
N ARG A 105 3.87 -9.85 8.36
CA ARG A 105 4.20 -9.39 6.99
C ARG A 105 4.57 -7.89 6.90
N GLY A 106 4.80 -7.23 8.04
CA GLY A 106 5.26 -5.84 8.11
C GLY A 106 4.17 -4.80 8.31
N VAL A 107 2.93 -5.20 8.55
CA VAL A 107 1.84 -4.26 8.88
C VAL A 107 1.43 -4.37 10.35
N PRO A 108 0.96 -3.29 10.97
CA PRO A 108 0.45 -3.32 12.34
C PRO A 108 -0.65 -4.37 12.52
N LEU A 109 -0.67 -5.02 13.69
CA LEU A 109 -1.57 -6.14 13.96
C LEU A 109 -3.05 -5.77 13.75
N TRP A 110 -3.47 -4.59 14.18
CA TRP A 110 -4.85 -4.14 14.04
C TRP A 110 -5.26 -3.94 12.56
N LEU A 111 -4.34 -3.46 11.70
CA LEU A 111 -4.58 -3.37 10.26
C LEU A 111 -4.65 -4.77 9.61
N ASP A 112 -3.83 -5.70 10.07
CA ASP A 112 -3.82 -7.07 9.55
C ASP A 112 -5.13 -7.80 9.89
N ILE A 113 -5.68 -7.57 11.08
CA ILE A 113 -7.00 -8.08 11.50
C ILE A 113 -8.10 -7.50 10.60
N VAL A 114 -8.17 -6.18 10.47
CA VAL A 114 -9.18 -5.52 9.65
C VAL A 114 -9.09 -5.94 8.18
N ASP A 115 -7.87 -6.02 7.62
CA ASP A 115 -7.67 -6.45 6.23
C ASP A 115 -8.16 -7.89 5.99
N LYS A 116 -8.05 -8.75 7.00
CA LYS A 116 -8.57 -10.10 6.95
C LYS A 116 -10.10 -10.14 7.02
N ASP A 117 -10.69 -9.31 7.88
CA ASP A 117 -12.14 -9.28 8.12
C ASP A 117 -12.90 -8.64 6.95
N VAL A 118 -12.30 -7.65 6.27
CA VAL A 118 -12.93 -6.97 5.12
C VAL A 118 -12.58 -7.61 3.76
N LYS A 119 -11.79 -8.67 3.77
CA LYS A 119 -11.41 -9.34 2.53
C LYS A 119 -12.64 -9.97 1.88
N ILE A 120 -13.02 -9.47 0.72
CA ILE A 120 -14.00 -10.13 -0.15
C ILE A 120 -13.32 -11.40 -0.68
N THR A 121 -13.88 -12.57 -0.35
CA THR A 121 -13.41 -13.84 -0.91
C THR A 121 -13.88 -13.98 -2.36
N ASP A 122 -13.16 -14.79 -3.14
CA ASP A 122 -13.55 -15.06 -4.53
C ASP A 122 -14.97 -15.64 -4.61
N GLU A 123 -15.39 -16.42 -3.61
CA GLU A 123 -16.75 -16.96 -3.49
C GLU A 123 -17.81 -15.85 -3.32
N ILE A 124 -17.55 -14.88 -2.44
CA ILE A 124 -18.46 -13.74 -2.25
C ILE A 124 -18.51 -12.90 -3.51
N LEU A 125 -17.35 -12.63 -4.14
CA LEU A 125 -17.28 -11.88 -5.38
C LEU A 125 -18.05 -12.59 -6.50
N THR A 126 -17.86 -13.91 -6.65
CA THR A 126 -18.58 -14.73 -7.63
C THR A 126 -20.09 -14.65 -7.40
N THR A 127 -20.54 -14.84 -6.16
CA THR A 127 -21.96 -14.75 -5.81
C THR A 127 -22.56 -13.38 -6.14
N LEU A 128 -21.83 -12.30 -5.82
CA LEU A 128 -22.27 -10.94 -6.15
C LEU A 128 -22.33 -10.71 -7.66
N LEU A 129 -21.33 -11.18 -8.40
CA LEU A 129 -21.31 -11.06 -9.86
C LEU A 129 -22.45 -11.84 -10.51
N GLU A 130 -22.74 -13.05 -10.05
CA GLU A 130 -23.87 -13.87 -10.53
C GLU A 130 -25.24 -13.24 -10.21
N GLU A 131 -25.35 -12.49 -9.10
CA GLU A 131 -26.60 -11.80 -8.72
C GLU A 131 -26.86 -10.55 -9.56
N TYR A 132 -25.81 -9.78 -9.89
CA TYR A 132 -25.94 -8.46 -10.53
C TYR A 132 -25.59 -8.43 -12.01
N LEU A 133 -24.94 -9.46 -12.55
CA LEU A 133 -24.61 -9.57 -13.96
C LEU A 133 -25.48 -10.61 -14.63
N ASP A 134 -25.89 -10.31 -15.88
CA ASP A 134 -26.48 -11.30 -16.75
C ASP A 134 -25.48 -12.47 -16.92
N ARG A 135 -26.00 -13.69 -16.87
CA ARG A 135 -25.20 -14.92 -16.92
C ARG A 135 -24.30 -14.97 -18.16
N ASP A 136 -24.79 -14.52 -19.30
CA ASP A 136 -24.02 -14.50 -20.55
C ASP A 136 -22.84 -13.52 -20.47
N VAL A 137 -23.00 -12.39 -19.76
CA VAL A 137 -21.95 -11.40 -19.52
C VAL A 137 -20.91 -11.97 -18.57
N TYR A 138 -21.35 -12.61 -17.47
CA TYR A 138 -20.45 -13.23 -16.51
C TYR A 138 -19.60 -14.33 -17.14
N GLU A 139 -20.22 -15.27 -17.89
CA GLU A 139 -19.51 -16.36 -18.56
C GLU A 139 -18.52 -15.86 -19.62
N ARG A 140 -18.82 -14.73 -20.27
CA ARG A 140 -17.97 -14.18 -21.33
C ARG A 140 -16.74 -13.45 -20.83
N PHE A 141 -16.86 -12.74 -19.71
CA PHE A 141 -15.80 -11.84 -19.24
C PHE A 141 -15.06 -12.31 -18.00
N PHE A 142 -15.65 -13.17 -17.17
CA PHE A 142 -15.09 -13.57 -15.88
C PHE A 142 -14.74 -15.05 -15.77
N ILE A 143 -15.32 -15.92 -16.59
CA ILE A 143 -14.92 -17.33 -16.61
C ILE A 143 -13.81 -17.53 -17.64
N SER A 144 -12.69 -18.10 -17.18
CA SER A 144 -11.58 -18.39 -18.08
C SER A 144 -11.94 -19.50 -19.08
N GLU A 145 -11.41 -19.43 -20.31
CA GLU A 145 -11.57 -20.50 -21.31
C GLU A 145 -11.05 -21.87 -20.82
N ARG A 146 -10.24 -21.88 -19.79
CA ARG A 146 -9.71 -23.08 -19.14
C ARG A 146 -10.75 -23.77 -18.28
N ASP A 147 -11.55 -22.99 -17.56
CA ASP A 147 -12.58 -23.49 -16.65
C ASP A 147 -13.83 -23.97 -17.41
N LYS A 148 -14.04 -23.47 -18.63
CA LYS A 148 -15.10 -23.94 -19.56
C LYS A 148 -14.85 -25.34 -20.12
N ARG A 149 -13.64 -25.89 -19.98
CA ARG A 149 -13.27 -27.21 -20.55
C ARG A 149 -13.44 -28.37 -19.55
N THR A 150 -13.97 -28.14 -18.40
CA THR A 150 -14.22 -29.17 -17.36
C THR A 150 -15.67 -29.62 -17.35
N LEU A 151 -16.18 -30.05 -18.51
CA LEU A 151 -17.39 -30.87 -18.64
C LEU A 151 -17.16 -31.97 -19.65
#